data_d8a308cf5e3e85f34fd59270570a160d
#
_entry.id   d8a308cf5e3e85f34fd59270570a160d
#
_cell.length_a   1.000
_cell.length_b   1.000
_cell.length_c   1.000
_cell.angle_alpha   90.00
_cell.angle_beta   90.00
_cell.angle_gamma   90.00
#
_symmetry.space_group_name_H-M   'P 1'
#
loop_
_entity.id
_entity.type
_entity.pdbx_description
1 polymer ?
#
loop_
_entity_poly.entity_id
_entity_poly.type
_entity_poly.pdbx_seq_one_letter_code
_entity_poly.pdbx_strand_id
1 'polypeptide(L)'
;MDFLLIVFLTLVNGVFAMSELALASSRKARLAAMEEAGDKGAAAALKLLENPTQFLSTVQVGITSIGVMNGIVGEAAFSGDVGLWLISWGLSDSAASFAATSLVVTAITFTTIIFGELVPKRIGQLYPEPVARLVSRPMAWLASAARPFVGLLSITTHAVLKLLRIDTRGNRAVTEEEITASLEEGVDAGLIEEHEHQMVRNVFHLDDRPLTSLMVPRLDIQWFEGGMTRSECLAQVGLNEGIDGHSWYPICRGNLDDVIVVV
;
A
#
# COMPACT_ATOMS: atom_id res chain seq x y z
N MET A 1 20.00 26.22 -29.56
CA MET A 1 19.97 24.73 -29.47
C MET A 1 19.63 24.32 -28.04
N ASP A 2 20.26 24.93 -27.07
CA ASP A 2 20.20 24.55 -25.64
C ASP A 2 18.82 24.69 -25.00
N PHE A 3 18.07 25.76 -25.40
CA PHE A 3 16.68 25.93 -24.98
C PHE A 3 15.79 24.74 -25.39
N LEU A 4 15.92 24.23 -26.63
CA LEU A 4 15.16 23.07 -27.09
C LEU A 4 15.55 21.78 -26.32
N LEU A 5 16.83 21.66 -25.96
CA LEU A 5 17.31 20.54 -25.17
C LEU A 5 16.71 20.57 -23.75
N ILE A 6 16.67 21.72 -23.12
CA ILE A 6 16.04 21.90 -21.79
C ILE A 6 14.56 21.56 -21.83
N VAL A 7 13.83 22.07 -22.86
CA VAL A 7 12.41 21.73 -23.05
C VAL A 7 12.22 20.23 -23.24
N PHE A 8 13.05 19.60 -24.07
CA PHE A 8 13.01 18.16 -24.31
C PHE A 8 13.28 17.36 -23.03
N LEU A 9 14.33 17.71 -22.29
CA LEU A 9 14.67 17.06 -21.02
C LEU A 9 13.55 17.24 -19.99
N THR A 10 12.95 18.44 -19.91
CA THR A 10 11.81 18.71 -19.02
C THR A 10 10.59 17.87 -19.38
N LEU A 11 10.29 17.68 -20.66
CA LEU A 11 9.20 16.81 -21.12
C LEU A 11 9.47 15.34 -20.80
N VAL A 12 10.70 14.87 -21.02
CA VAL A 12 11.10 13.51 -20.66
C VAL A 12 10.98 13.30 -19.14
N ASN A 13 11.43 14.27 -18.34
CA ASN A 13 11.24 14.24 -16.88
C ASN A 13 9.75 14.12 -16.51
N GLY A 14 8.90 14.88 -17.20
CA GLY A 14 7.46 14.82 -17.02
C GLY A 14 6.86 13.44 -17.31
N VAL A 15 7.34 12.75 -18.34
CA VAL A 15 6.91 11.37 -18.63
C VAL A 15 7.30 10.41 -17.50
N PHE A 16 8.51 10.55 -16.96
CA PHE A 16 8.95 9.76 -15.80
C PHE A 16 8.06 10.02 -14.56
N ALA A 17 7.91 11.30 -14.21
CA ALA A 17 7.11 11.71 -13.06
C ALA A 17 5.63 11.29 -13.18
N MET A 18 5.06 11.41 -14.37
CA MET A 18 3.70 10.97 -14.67
C MET A 18 3.57 9.45 -14.57
N SER A 19 4.56 8.68 -15.06
CA SER A 19 4.55 7.21 -15.02
C SER A 19 4.62 6.68 -13.59
N GLU A 20 5.40 7.32 -12.73
CA GLU A 20 5.53 6.96 -11.32
C GLU A 20 4.16 6.99 -10.63
N LEU A 21 3.48 8.13 -10.73
CA LEU A 21 2.23 8.33 -10.02
C LEU A 21 1.04 7.60 -10.67
N ALA A 22 1.05 7.47 -11.99
CA ALA A 22 0.03 6.70 -12.71
C ALA A 22 0.06 5.22 -12.31
N LEU A 23 1.24 4.59 -12.29
CA LEU A 23 1.37 3.20 -11.86
C LEU A 23 1.04 3.01 -10.37
N ALA A 24 1.50 3.91 -9.49
CA ALA A 24 1.23 3.85 -8.07
C ALA A 24 -0.27 4.01 -7.73
N SER A 25 -1.00 4.82 -8.53
CA SER A 25 -2.43 5.09 -8.33
C SER A 25 -3.36 4.16 -9.12
N SER A 26 -2.83 3.32 -10.02
CA SER A 26 -3.63 2.41 -10.84
C SER A 26 -4.23 1.28 -10.03
N ARG A 27 -5.49 0.97 -10.30
CA ARG A 27 -6.18 -0.20 -9.73
C ARG A 27 -5.79 -1.46 -10.49
N LYS A 28 -5.13 -2.40 -9.81
CA LYS A 28 -4.71 -3.68 -10.41
C LYS A 28 -5.86 -4.42 -11.10
N ALA A 29 -7.05 -4.43 -10.48
CA ALA A 29 -8.23 -5.08 -11.04
C ALA A 29 -8.65 -4.48 -12.41
N ARG A 30 -8.55 -3.15 -12.58
CA ARG A 30 -8.86 -2.50 -13.86
C ARG A 30 -7.82 -2.82 -14.92
N LEU A 31 -6.54 -2.82 -14.55
CA LEU A 31 -5.46 -3.20 -15.46
C LEU A 31 -5.59 -4.66 -15.89
N ALA A 32 -5.97 -5.57 -14.98
CA ALA A 32 -6.21 -6.97 -15.29
C ALA A 32 -7.37 -7.15 -16.30
N ALA A 33 -8.48 -6.47 -16.10
CA ALA A 33 -9.61 -6.49 -17.04
C ALA A 33 -9.20 -5.95 -18.45
N MET A 34 -8.33 -4.94 -18.50
CA MET A 34 -7.79 -4.43 -19.77
C MET A 34 -6.82 -5.44 -20.42
N GLU A 35 -6.01 -6.16 -19.65
CA GLU A 35 -5.13 -7.22 -20.13
C GLU A 35 -5.94 -8.38 -20.71
N GLU A 36 -7.00 -8.83 -20.05
CA GLU A 36 -7.92 -9.85 -20.53
C GLU A 36 -8.59 -9.43 -21.85
N ALA A 37 -8.83 -8.12 -22.04
CA ALA A 37 -9.31 -7.54 -23.29
C ALA A 37 -8.21 -7.43 -24.39
N GLY A 38 -6.99 -7.88 -24.10
CA GLY A 38 -5.86 -7.92 -25.04
C GLY A 38 -4.98 -6.66 -25.05
N ASP A 39 -5.08 -5.75 -24.08
CA ASP A 39 -4.25 -4.55 -24.02
C ASP A 39 -2.82 -4.88 -23.52
N LYS A 40 -1.87 -4.84 -24.45
CA LYS A 40 -0.44 -5.10 -24.16
C LYS A 40 0.20 -4.03 -23.26
N GLY A 41 -0.35 -2.84 -23.18
CA GLY A 41 0.11 -1.79 -22.29
C GLY A 41 -0.29 -2.07 -20.85
N ALA A 42 -1.52 -2.56 -20.64
CA ALA A 42 -2.00 -2.99 -19.32
C ALA A 42 -1.20 -4.21 -18.81
N ALA A 43 -0.91 -5.20 -19.67
CA ALA A 43 -0.04 -6.32 -19.32
C ALA A 43 1.36 -5.86 -18.88
N ALA A 44 1.96 -4.88 -19.59
CA ALA A 44 3.24 -4.31 -19.21
C ALA A 44 3.16 -3.55 -17.86
N ALA A 45 2.06 -2.84 -17.61
CA ALA A 45 1.82 -2.13 -16.35
C ALA A 45 1.73 -3.11 -15.16
N LEU A 46 0.97 -4.20 -15.30
CA LEU A 46 0.87 -5.22 -14.26
C LEU A 46 2.22 -5.86 -13.95
N LYS A 47 3.01 -6.16 -14.97
CA LYS A 47 4.36 -6.69 -14.79
C LYS A 47 5.31 -5.74 -14.06
N LEU A 48 5.19 -4.42 -14.27
CA LEU A 48 5.94 -3.43 -13.50
C LEU A 48 5.47 -3.38 -12.03
N LEU A 49 4.17 -3.57 -11.79
CA LEU A 49 3.57 -3.60 -10.46
C LEU A 49 3.85 -4.89 -9.67
N GLU A 50 4.39 -5.94 -10.29
CA GLU A 50 4.93 -7.11 -9.59
C GLU A 50 6.21 -6.77 -8.81
N ASN A 51 7.03 -5.85 -9.35
CA ASN A 51 8.28 -5.41 -8.72
C ASN A 51 8.32 -3.88 -8.57
N PRO A 52 7.45 -3.29 -7.74
CA PRO A 52 7.28 -1.85 -7.65
C PRO A 52 8.55 -1.12 -7.20
N THR A 53 9.32 -1.71 -6.29
CA THR A 53 10.56 -1.11 -5.79
C THR A 53 11.59 -0.91 -6.90
N GLN A 54 11.76 -1.90 -7.78
CA GLN A 54 12.71 -1.79 -8.91
C GLN A 54 12.26 -0.71 -9.90
N PHE A 55 10.97 -0.67 -10.21
CA PHE A 55 10.40 0.34 -11.10
C PHE A 55 10.57 1.76 -10.52
N LEU A 56 10.14 1.98 -9.26
CA LEU A 56 10.24 3.28 -8.59
C LEU A 56 11.69 3.76 -8.52
N SER A 57 12.64 2.87 -8.16
CA SER A 57 14.07 3.23 -8.15
C SER A 57 14.59 3.63 -9.53
N THR A 58 14.16 2.95 -10.60
CA THR A 58 14.54 3.29 -11.96
C THR A 58 14.04 4.67 -12.36
N VAL A 59 12.77 4.95 -12.09
CA VAL A 59 12.13 6.23 -12.40
C VAL A 59 12.79 7.35 -11.60
N GLN A 60 13.03 7.14 -10.30
CA GLN A 60 13.68 8.13 -9.44
C GLN A 60 15.10 8.49 -9.92
N VAL A 61 15.87 7.48 -10.32
CA VAL A 61 17.19 7.70 -10.93
C VAL A 61 17.06 8.54 -12.22
N GLY A 62 16.08 8.23 -13.06
CA GLY A 62 15.81 8.98 -14.30
C GLY A 62 15.49 10.45 -14.01
N ILE A 63 14.52 10.70 -13.12
CA ILE A 63 14.10 12.06 -12.70
C ILE A 63 15.29 12.85 -12.17
N THR A 64 16.05 12.27 -11.26
CA THR A 64 17.21 12.93 -10.64
C THR A 64 18.29 13.24 -11.69
N SER A 65 18.63 12.28 -12.55
CA SER A 65 19.65 12.48 -13.59
C SER A 65 19.26 13.56 -14.59
N ILE A 66 18.01 13.56 -15.04
CA ILE A 66 17.50 14.60 -15.96
C ILE A 66 17.47 15.95 -15.27
N GLY A 67 17.06 16.04 -14.02
CA GLY A 67 17.06 17.27 -13.25
C GLY A 67 18.44 17.90 -13.14
N VAL A 68 19.47 17.09 -12.82
CA VAL A 68 20.87 17.54 -12.79
C VAL A 68 21.35 18.00 -14.18
N MET A 69 21.03 17.22 -15.24
CA MET A 69 21.37 17.61 -16.60
C MET A 69 20.72 18.95 -17.01
N ASN A 70 19.45 19.16 -16.68
CA ASN A 70 18.76 20.42 -16.93
C ASN A 70 19.45 21.60 -16.24
N GLY A 71 19.88 21.41 -14.99
CA GLY A 71 20.62 22.43 -14.25
C GLY A 71 21.96 22.79 -14.94
N ILE A 72 22.74 21.78 -15.33
CA ILE A 72 24.06 21.96 -15.98
C ILE A 72 23.88 22.63 -17.35
N VAL A 73 22.99 22.12 -18.19
CA VAL A 73 22.77 22.67 -19.54
C VAL A 73 22.24 24.10 -19.48
N GLY A 74 21.35 24.36 -18.53
CA GLY A 74 20.78 25.70 -18.39
C GLY A 74 21.75 26.72 -17.83
N GLU A 75 22.57 26.32 -16.88
CA GLU A 75 23.67 27.18 -16.35
C GLU A 75 24.63 27.54 -17.49
N ALA A 76 25.10 26.52 -18.22
CA ALA A 76 26.03 26.76 -19.33
C ALA A 76 25.43 27.59 -20.47
N ALA A 77 24.12 27.49 -20.74
CA ALA A 77 23.48 28.18 -21.81
C ALA A 77 23.14 29.65 -21.48
N PHE A 78 22.79 29.98 -20.25
CA PHE A 78 22.18 31.28 -19.93
C PHE A 78 22.95 32.10 -18.89
N SER A 79 23.86 31.51 -18.09
CA SER A 79 24.52 32.26 -17.01
C SER A 79 25.43 33.36 -17.53
N GLY A 80 26.07 33.17 -18.69
CA GLY A 80 26.91 34.17 -19.33
C GLY A 80 26.13 35.42 -19.72
N ASP A 81 25.02 35.27 -20.44
CA ASP A 81 24.21 36.38 -20.90
C ASP A 81 23.57 37.14 -19.74
N VAL A 82 23.07 36.41 -18.74
CA VAL A 82 22.50 37.01 -17.53
C VAL A 82 23.59 37.76 -16.73
N GLY A 83 24.80 37.21 -16.67
CA GLY A 83 25.94 37.84 -16.02
C GLY A 83 26.29 39.20 -16.66
N LEU A 84 26.40 39.24 -18.00
CA LEU A 84 26.64 40.48 -18.75
C LEU A 84 25.52 41.50 -18.52
N TRP A 85 24.27 41.06 -18.47
CA TRP A 85 23.14 41.93 -18.16
C TRP A 85 23.22 42.53 -16.76
N LEU A 86 23.61 41.74 -15.74
CA LEU A 86 23.79 42.22 -14.36
C LEU A 86 24.98 43.20 -14.22
N ILE A 87 26.07 42.98 -14.96
CA ILE A 87 27.21 43.92 -15.02
C ILE A 87 26.74 45.26 -15.57
N SER A 88 25.85 45.28 -16.58
CA SER A 88 25.29 46.54 -17.13
C SER A 88 24.49 47.34 -16.09
N TRP A 89 24.04 46.73 -15.02
CA TRP A 89 23.39 47.37 -13.88
C TRP A 89 24.34 47.83 -12.78
N GLY A 90 25.65 47.66 -13.01
CA GLY A 90 26.69 48.16 -12.10
C GLY A 90 27.18 47.14 -11.04
N LEU A 91 26.88 45.87 -11.20
CA LEU A 91 27.46 44.85 -10.34
C LEU A 91 28.90 44.58 -10.75
N SER A 92 29.73 44.20 -9.75
CA SER A 92 31.08 43.71 -10.05
C SER A 92 31.03 42.36 -10.74
N ASP A 93 32.04 42.04 -11.55
CA ASP A 93 32.12 40.78 -12.33
C ASP A 93 31.89 39.54 -11.48
N SER A 94 32.48 39.47 -10.31
CA SER A 94 32.33 38.35 -9.38
C SER A 94 30.91 38.21 -8.80
N ALA A 95 30.31 39.36 -8.41
CA ALA A 95 28.94 39.37 -7.90
C ALA A 95 27.91 39.05 -8.99
N ALA A 96 28.13 39.59 -10.20
CA ALA A 96 27.27 39.31 -11.34
C ALA A 96 27.29 37.85 -11.77
N SER A 97 28.46 37.22 -11.81
CA SER A 97 28.59 35.79 -12.13
C SER A 97 27.86 34.90 -11.11
N PHE A 98 28.07 35.12 -9.82
CA PHE A 98 27.38 34.37 -8.78
C PHE A 98 25.87 34.58 -8.81
N ALA A 99 25.42 35.82 -8.97
CA ALA A 99 23.99 36.14 -9.05
C ALA A 99 23.33 35.56 -10.32
N ALA A 100 24.03 35.58 -11.45
CA ALA A 100 23.55 35.02 -12.71
C ALA A 100 23.36 33.53 -12.63
N THR A 101 24.38 32.78 -12.16
CA THR A 101 24.27 31.33 -11.95
C THR A 101 23.13 30.98 -10.98
N SER A 102 23.03 31.68 -9.84
CA SER A 102 21.97 31.47 -8.88
C SER A 102 20.57 31.72 -9.46
N LEU A 103 20.39 32.82 -10.22
CA LEU A 103 19.11 33.15 -10.84
C LEU A 103 18.72 32.12 -11.90
N VAL A 104 19.66 31.77 -12.80
CA VAL A 104 19.42 30.81 -13.88
C VAL A 104 19.07 29.44 -13.32
N VAL A 105 19.86 28.92 -12.38
CA VAL A 105 19.62 27.61 -11.76
C VAL A 105 18.26 27.61 -11.05
N THR A 106 17.94 28.69 -10.31
CA THR A 106 16.63 28.78 -9.63
C THR A 106 15.47 28.80 -10.63
N ALA A 107 15.56 29.57 -11.69
CA ALA A 107 14.52 29.68 -12.71
C ALA A 107 14.29 28.34 -13.45
N ILE A 108 15.38 27.66 -13.82
CA ILE A 108 15.30 26.36 -14.49
C ILE A 108 14.75 25.29 -13.55
N THR A 109 15.23 25.25 -12.31
CA THR A 109 14.72 24.33 -11.30
C THR A 109 13.23 24.54 -11.07
N PHE A 110 12.79 25.79 -10.90
CA PHE A 110 11.37 26.11 -10.74
C PHE A 110 10.53 25.65 -11.93
N THR A 111 10.99 25.93 -13.16
CA THR A 111 10.31 25.51 -14.39
C THR A 111 10.26 23.97 -14.51
N THR A 112 11.39 23.31 -14.22
CA THR A 112 11.47 21.85 -14.27
C THR A 112 10.57 21.19 -13.21
N ILE A 113 10.50 21.74 -12.02
CA ILE A 113 9.60 21.23 -10.97
C ILE A 113 8.14 21.34 -11.42
N ILE A 114 7.72 22.50 -11.94
CA ILE A 114 6.32 22.68 -12.35
C ILE A 114 5.97 21.80 -13.54
N PHE A 115 6.70 21.94 -14.65
CA PHE A 115 6.35 21.32 -15.93
C PHE A 115 6.92 19.91 -16.10
N GLY A 116 8.01 19.60 -15.43
CA GLY A 116 8.66 18.29 -15.47
C GLY A 116 8.29 17.36 -14.31
N GLU A 117 7.57 17.86 -13.29
CA GLU A 117 7.24 17.00 -12.14
C GLU A 117 5.80 17.20 -11.63
N LEU A 118 5.43 18.39 -11.11
CA LEU A 118 4.15 18.58 -10.43
C LEU A 118 2.94 18.42 -11.35
N VAL A 119 2.94 19.09 -12.49
CA VAL A 119 1.83 19.00 -13.46
C VAL A 119 1.70 17.59 -14.05
N PRO A 120 2.79 16.94 -14.52
CA PRO A 120 2.73 15.56 -14.99
C PRO A 120 2.28 14.57 -13.91
N LYS A 121 2.75 14.68 -12.68
CA LYS A 121 2.29 13.84 -11.56
C LYS A 121 0.78 13.99 -11.33
N ARG A 122 0.27 15.22 -11.41
CA ARG A 122 -1.16 15.46 -11.25
C ARG A 122 -1.99 14.81 -12.38
N ILE A 123 -1.49 14.85 -13.62
CA ILE A 123 -2.12 14.16 -14.75
C ILE A 123 -2.13 12.65 -14.55
N GLY A 124 -0.99 12.08 -14.13
CA GLY A 124 -0.88 10.66 -13.82
C GLY A 124 -1.83 10.20 -12.72
N GLN A 125 -2.08 11.04 -11.72
CA GLN A 125 -3.01 10.79 -10.63
C GLN A 125 -4.49 10.88 -11.07
N LEU A 126 -4.82 11.81 -11.96
CA LEU A 126 -6.19 11.99 -12.46
C LEU A 126 -6.60 10.90 -13.46
N TYR A 127 -5.66 10.40 -14.25
CA TYR A 127 -5.91 9.41 -15.31
C TYR A 127 -4.95 8.21 -15.19
N PRO A 128 -4.97 7.47 -14.05
CA PRO A 128 -3.93 6.51 -13.75
C PRO A 128 -3.87 5.36 -14.78
N GLU A 129 -4.97 4.66 -15.08
CA GLU A 129 -4.96 3.52 -15.98
C GLU A 129 -4.66 3.89 -17.44
N PRO A 130 -5.25 4.95 -18.05
CA PRO A 130 -4.90 5.39 -19.40
C PRO A 130 -3.43 5.76 -19.54
N VAL A 131 -2.87 6.47 -18.56
CA VAL A 131 -1.45 6.84 -18.56
C VAL A 131 -0.56 5.63 -18.36
N ALA A 132 -0.85 4.80 -17.35
CA ALA A 132 -0.07 3.60 -17.06
C ALA A 132 0.08 2.69 -18.29
N ARG A 133 -1.02 2.38 -19.00
CA ARG A 133 -0.99 1.55 -20.21
C ARG A 133 -0.15 2.15 -21.35
N LEU A 134 -0.11 3.48 -21.48
CA LEU A 134 0.64 4.17 -22.50
C LEU A 134 2.14 4.15 -22.22
N VAL A 135 2.53 4.44 -20.96
CA VAL A 135 3.94 4.62 -20.57
C VAL A 135 4.63 3.31 -20.16
N SER A 136 3.89 2.26 -19.80
CA SER A 136 4.47 1.05 -19.18
C SER A 136 5.41 0.29 -20.12
N ARG A 137 5.14 0.24 -21.43
CA ARG A 137 6.01 -0.46 -22.37
C ARG A 137 7.40 0.19 -22.48
N PRO A 138 7.54 1.50 -22.77
CA PRO A 138 8.84 2.16 -22.76
C PRO A 138 9.51 2.10 -21.38
N MET A 139 8.74 2.24 -20.29
CA MET A 139 9.27 2.16 -18.94
C MET A 139 9.78 0.76 -18.59
N ALA A 140 9.13 -0.30 -19.03
CA ALA A 140 9.60 -1.69 -18.83
C ALA A 140 10.93 -1.95 -19.54
N TRP A 141 11.09 -1.43 -20.75
CA TRP A 141 12.36 -1.50 -21.47
C TRP A 141 13.46 -0.74 -20.72
N LEU A 142 13.17 0.49 -20.28
CA LEU A 142 14.11 1.31 -19.54
C LEU A 142 14.50 0.69 -18.20
N ALA A 143 13.52 0.17 -17.44
CA ALA A 143 13.76 -0.54 -16.20
C ALA A 143 14.65 -1.77 -16.39
N SER A 144 14.50 -2.47 -17.52
CA SER A 144 15.37 -3.58 -17.88
C SER A 144 16.80 -3.13 -18.17
N ALA A 145 16.97 -2.03 -18.90
CA ALA A 145 18.29 -1.47 -19.22
C ALA A 145 18.98 -0.90 -17.97
N ALA A 146 18.22 -0.31 -17.03
CA ALA A 146 18.73 0.25 -15.79
C ALA A 146 19.04 -0.78 -14.68
N ARG A 147 18.65 -2.06 -14.86
CA ARG A 147 18.84 -3.13 -13.86
C ARG A 147 20.23 -3.17 -13.20
N PRO A 148 21.36 -3.15 -13.95
CA PRO A 148 22.67 -3.25 -13.31
C PRO A 148 22.95 -2.06 -12.38
N PHE A 149 22.51 -0.86 -12.78
CA PHE A 149 22.69 0.35 -12.00
C PHE A 149 21.79 0.36 -10.76
N VAL A 150 20.50 0.03 -10.91
CA VAL A 150 19.56 -0.10 -9.80
C VAL A 150 19.98 -1.22 -8.84
N GLY A 151 20.55 -2.32 -9.35
CA GLY A 151 21.13 -3.38 -8.53
C GLY A 151 22.27 -2.88 -7.64
N LEU A 152 23.17 -2.07 -8.19
CA LEU A 152 24.26 -1.44 -7.41
C LEU A 152 23.71 -0.54 -6.30
N LEU A 153 22.73 0.31 -6.62
CA LEU A 153 22.07 1.17 -5.62
C LEU A 153 21.39 0.34 -4.52
N SER A 154 20.70 -0.73 -4.89
CA SER A 154 20.05 -1.63 -3.94
C SER A 154 21.06 -2.28 -2.99
N ILE A 155 22.18 -2.78 -3.51
CA ILE A 155 23.26 -3.36 -2.68
C ILE A 155 23.81 -2.31 -1.70
N THR A 156 24.06 -1.09 -2.19
CA THR A 156 24.56 0.01 -1.36
C THR A 156 23.56 0.38 -0.26
N THR A 157 22.27 0.49 -0.62
CA THR A 157 21.19 0.78 0.34
C THR A 157 21.09 -0.30 1.41
N HIS A 158 21.14 -1.58 1.03
CA HIS A 158 21.13 -2.68 2.00
C HIS A 158 22.37 -2.67 2.90
N ALA A 159 23.54 -2.32 2.37
CA ALA A 159 24.77 -2.18 3.17
C ALA A 159 24.64 -1.07 4.21
N VAL A 160 24.07 0.08 3.83
CA VAL A 160 23.82 1.21 4.75
C VAL A 160 22.80 0.83 5.82
N LEU A 161 21.67 0.19 5.44
CA LEU A 161 20.65 -0.24 6.39
C LEU A 161 21.20 -1.27 7.39
N LYS A 162 22.03 -2.20 6.90
CA LYS A 162 22.73 -3.16 7.76
C LYS A 162 23.71 -2.49 8.72
N LEU A 163 24.45 -1.46 8.26
CA LEU A 163 25.33 -0.68 9.12
C LEU A 163 24.56 0.06 10.21
N LEU A 164 23.38 0.58 9.88
CA LEU A 164 22.47 1.24 10.84
C LEU A 164 21.70 0.24 11.73
N ARG A 165 21.93 -1.08 11.55
CA ARG A 165 21.24 -2.16 12.27
C ARG A 165 19.71 -2.14 12.13
N ILE A 166 19.20 -1.63 11.00
CA ILE A 166 17.76 -1.64 10.70
C ILE A 166 17.43 -3.02 10.13
N ASP A 167 16.55 -3.74 10.82
CA ASP A 167 16.05 -5.03 10.33
C ASP A 167 15.02 -4.78 9.23
N THR A 168 15.40 -5.11 7.99
CA THR A 168 14.52 -5.01 6.82
C THR A 168 13.66 -6.25 6.60
N ARG A 169 13.83 -7.29 7.42
CA ARG A 169 13.03 -8.52 7.41
C ARG A 169 11.76 -8.39 8.23
N GLY A 170 11.28 -7.17 8.46
CA GLY A 170 10.00 -6.93 9.11
C GLY A 170 8.93 -7.80 8.46
N ASN A 171 8.53 -8.82 9.21
CA ASN A 171 7.48 -9.75 8.83
C ASN A 171 6.20 -8.92 8.66
N ARG A 172 5.84 -8.59 7.42
CA ARG A 172 4.51 -8.10 7.09
C ARG A 172 3.54 -9.28 7.17
N ALA A 173 3.47 -9.90 8.34
CA ALA A 173 2.32 -10.70 8.65
C ALA A 173 1.13 -9.74 8.68
N VAL A 174 0.16 -9.99 7.81
CA VAL A 174 -1.11 -9.28 7.85
C VAL A 174 -1.67 -9.52 9.24
N THR A 175 -1.93 -8.46 9.99
CA THR A 175 -2.51 -8.57 11.33
C THR A 175 -4.03 -8.68 11.26
N GLU A 176 -4.65 -9.18 12.31
CA GLU A 176 -6.11 -9.27 12.39
C GLU A 176 -6.76 -7.88 12.31
N GLU A 177 -6.08 -6.86 12.88
CA GLU A 177 -6.53 -5.48 12.77
C GLU A 177 -6.52 -4.96 11.32
N GLU A 178 -5.51 -5.33 10.50
CA GLU A 178 -5.47 -4.96 9.09
C GLU A 178 -6.59 -5.65 8.29
N ILE A 179 -6.90 -6.91 8.62
CA ILE A 179 -8.01 -7.63 7.98
C ILE A 179 -9.34 -6.97 8.35
N THR A 180 -9.54 -6.68 9.64
CA THR A 180 -10.77 -6.03 10.13
C THR A 180 -10.98 -4.66 9.50
N ALA A 181 -9.93 -3.82 9.43
CA ALA A 181 -10.00 -2.53 8.76
C ALA A 181 -10.35 -2.65 7.26
N SER A 182 -9.80 -3.68 6.58
CA SER A 182 -10.13 -3.94 5.17
C SER A 182 -11.58 -4.39 4.97
N LEU A 183 -12.14 -5.12 5.93
CA LEU A 183 -13.56 -5.53 5.92
C LEU A 183 -14.47 -4.32 6.14
N GLU A 184 -14.13 -3.42 7.07
CA GLU A 184 -14.88 -2.17 7.31
C GLU A 184 -14.89 -1.29 6.05
N GLU A 185 -13.74 -1.14 5.37
CA GLU A 185 -13.66 -0.43 4.08
C GLU A 185 -14.53 -1.08 3.01
N GLY A 186 -14.63 -2.42 3.01
CA GLY A 186 -15.50 -3.19 2.12
C GLY A 186 -16.99 -2.94 2.37
N VAL A 187 -17.40 -2.78 3.63
CA VAL A 187 -18.78 -2.42 4.02
C VAL A 187 -19.09 -0.99 3.57
N ASP A 188 -18.21 -0.04 3.87
CA ASP A 188 -18.38 1.37 3.47
C ASP A 188 -18.47 1.54 1.95
N ALA A 189 -17.74 0.70 1.20
CA ALA A 189 -17.80 0.67 -0.26
C ALA A 189 -19.05 -0.06 -0.82
N GLY A 190 -19.88 -0.68 0.02
CA GLY A 190 -21.06 -1.45 -0.37
C GLY A 190 -20.72 -2.78 -1.06
N LEU A 191 -19.51 -3.29 -0.88
CA LEU A 191 -19.04 -4.58 -1.45
C LEU A 191 -19.31 -5.76 -0.51
N ILE A 192 -19.42 -5.50 0.78
CA ILE A 192 -19.71 -6.45 1.85
C ILE A 192 -20.95 -5.98 2.56
N GLU A 193 -21.88 -6.89 2.87
CA GLU A 193 -23.05 -6.56 3.66
C GLU A 193 -22.73 -6.57 5.16
N GLU A 194 -23.44 -5.74 5.94
CA GLU A 194 -23.23 -5.61 7.39
C GLU A 194 -23.30 -6.96 8.12
N HIS A 195 -24.20 -7.85 7.70
CA HIS A 195 -24.33 -9.17 8.32
C HIS A 195 -23.16 -10.11 8.00
N GLU A 196 -22.55 -10.00 6.81
CA GLU A 196 -21.35 -10.75 6.43
C GLU A 196 -20.13 -10.29 7.25
N HIS A 197 -19.99 -8.98 7.43
CA HIS A 197 -18.96 -8.40 8.30
C HIS A 197 -19.11 -8.91 9.74
N GLN A 198 -20.35 -8.92 10.28
CA GLN A 198 -20.60 -9.42 11.62
C GLN A 198 -20.27 -10.91 11.76
N MET A 199 -20.53 -11.72 10.73
CA MET A 199 -20.15 -13.14 10.74
C MET A 199 -18.63 -13.32 10.82
N VAL A 200 -17.85 -12.58 10.03
CA VAL A 200 -16.39 -12.67 10.06
C VAL A 200 -15.83 -12.22 11.42
N ARG A 201 -16.34 -11.13 11.99
CA ARG A 201 -15.98 -10.70 13.35
C ARG A 201 -16.26 -11.78 14.40
N ASN A 202 -17.42 -12.43 14.30
CA ASN A 202 -17.76 -13.51 15.23
C ASN A 202 -16.80 -14.70 15.12
N VAL A 203 -16.29 -15.00 13.92
CA VAL A 203 -15.30 -16.06 13.70
C VAL A 203 -13.96 -15.70 14.37
N PHE A 204 -13.47 -14.46 14.23
CA PHE A 204 -12.24 -14.02 14.91
C PHE A 204 -12.36 -14.06 16.43
N HIS A 205 -13.50 -13.63 16.97
CA HIS A 205 -13.75 -13.69 18.41
C HIS A 205 -13.95 -15.13 18.96
N LEU A 206 -14.06 -16.14 18.10
CA LEU A 206 -14.24 -17.52 18.55
C LEU A 206 -12.98 -18.06 19.25
N ASP A 207 -11.81 -17.67 18.77
CA ASP A 207 -10.51 -18.14 19.28
C ASP A 207 -10.17 -17.49 20.64
N ASP A 208 -10.61 -16.26 20.86
CA ASP A 208 -10.37 -15.49 22.09
C ASP A 208 -11.43 -15.70 23.17
N ARG A 209 -12.44 -16.53 22.92
CA ARG A 209 -13.55 -16.72 23.86
C ARG A 209 -13.11 -17.48 25.11
N PRO A 210 -13.07 -16.85 26.28
CA PRO A 210 -12.68 -17.55 27.50
C PRO A 210 -13.70 -18.65 27.80
N LEU A 211 -13.21 -19.80 28.25
CA LEU A 211 -14.05 -20.94 28.61
C LEU A 211 -15.17 -20.57 29.59
N THR A 212 -14.90 -19.61 30.47
CA THR A 212 -15.86 -19.06 31.43
C THR A 212 -17.11 -18.45 30.80
N SER A 213 -17.03 -17.96 29.55
CA SER A 213 -18.19 -17.40 28.82
C SER A 213 -19.14 -18.48 28.29
N LEU A 214 -18.70 -19.73 28.23
CA LEU A 214 -19.45 -20.89 27.78
C LEU A 214 -19.89 -21.77 28.96
N MET A 215 -19.32 -21.58 30.14
CA MET A 215 -19.61 -22.35 31.32
C MET A 215 -20.96 -21.93 31.92
N VAL A 216 -21.78 -22.92 32.20
CA VAL A 216 -22.99 -22.74 33.04
C VAL A 216 -22.55 -22.70 34.50
N PRO A 217 -22.97 -21.69 35.28
CA PRO A 217 -22.72 -21.62 36.71
C PRO A 217 -23.22 -22.91 37.40
N ARG A 218 -22.43 -23.41 38.36
CA ARG A 218 -22.75 -24.68 39.03
C ARG A 218 -24.17 -24.74 39.61
N LEU A 219 -24.70 -23.62 40.08
CA LEU A 219 -26.03 -23.54 40.67
C LEU A 219 -27.16 -23.66 39.62
N ASP A 220 -26.84 -23.39 38.36
CA ASP A 220 -27.80 -23.43 37.25
C ASP A 220 -27.74 -24.76 36.49
N ILE A 221 -26.79 -25.67 36.85
CA ILE A 221 -26.68 -26.99 36.23
C ILE A 221 -27.81 -27.88 36.73
N GLN A 222 -28.69 -28.28 35.82
CA GLN A 222 -29.69 -29.28 36.07
C GLN A 222 -29.06 -30.67 35.90
N TRP A 223 -29.29 -31.57 36.85
CA TRP A 223 -28.71 -32.92 36.87
C TRP A 223 -29.73 -33.92 37.38
N PHE A 224 -29.49 -35.21 37.12
CA PHE A 224 -30.33 -36.32 37.57
C PHE A 224 -29.55 -37.20 38.56
N GLU A 225 -30.27 -37.76 39.54
CA GLU A 225 -29.74 -38.76 40.44
C GLU A 225 -29.59 -40.10 39.71
N GLY A 226 -28.46 -40.79 39.89
CA GLY A 226 -28.12 -42.04 39.20
C GLY A 226 -29.09 -43.24 39.42
N GLY A 227 -30.03 -43.11 40.34
CA GLY A 227 -31.07 -44.11 40.60
C GLY A 227 -32.43 -43.80 39.99
N MET A 228 -32.59 -42.63 39.31
CA MET A 228 -33.87 -42.23 38.76
C MET A 228 -34.25 -43.03 37.51
N THR A 229 -35.55 -43.34 37.40
CA THR A 229 -36.10 -43.97 36.20
C THR A 229 -36.29 -42.93 35.10
N ARG A 230 -36.35 -43.39 33.84
CA ARG A 230 -36.60 -42.53 32.69
C ARG A 230 -37.85 -41.65 32.83
N SER A 231 -38.92 -42.21 33.42
CA SER A 231 -40.18 -41.49 33.62
C SER A 231 -40.03 -40.34 34.64
N GLU A 232 -39.24 -40.52 35.68
CA GLU A 232 -38.94 -39.53 36.70
C GLU A 232 -38.05 -38.40 36.09
N CYS A 233 -37.03 -38.74 35.30
CA CYS A 233 -36.20 -37.76 34.62
C CYS A 233 -37.04 -36.89 33.66
N LEU A 234 -37.90 -37.51 32.87
CA LEU A 234 -38.81 -36.78 31.94
C LEU A 234 -39.80 -35.89 32.69
N ALA A 235 -40.33 -36.35 33.85
CA ALA A 235 -41.23 -35.56 34.69
C ALA A 235 -40.49 -34.34 35.28
N GLN A 236 -39.23 -34.46 35.64
CA GLN A 236 -38.41 -33.35 36.15
C GLN A 236 -38.10 -32.31 35.07
N VAL A 237 -37.81 -32.74 33.85
CA VAL A 237 -37.61 -31.85 32.70
C VAL A 237 -38.95 -31.16 32.33
N GLY A 238 -40.05 -31.90 32.26
CA GLY A 238 -41.37 -31.37 31.93
C GLY A 238 -41.96 -30.37 32.94
N LEU A 239 -41.53 -30.43 34.18
CA LEU A 239 -41.90 -29.42 35.21
C LEU A 239 -41.17 -28.10 35.01
N ASN A 240 -40.07 -28.08 34.24
CA ASN A 240 -39.26 -26.91 33.96
C ASN A 240 -39.45 -26.34 32.54
N GLU A 241 -40.48 -26.75 31.80
CA GLU A 241 -40.80 -26.34 30.43
C GLU A 241 -41.09 -24.84 30.24
N GLY A 242 -40.61 -23.96 31.09
CA GLY A 242 -40.68 -22.52 30.93
C GLY A 242 -39.33 -21.84 30.80
N ILE A 243 -38.22 -22.53 30.99
CA ILE A 243 -36.87 -21.92 31.00
C ILE A 243 -35.92 -22.93 30.35
N ASP A 244 -35.49 -22.62 29.13
CA ASP A 244 -34.36 -23.19 28.36
C ASP A 244 -34.05 -24.66 28.62
N GLY A 245 -34.65 -25.59 27.85
CA GLY A 245 -34.30 -26.98 27.85
C GLY A 245 -32.83 -27.21 27.52
N HIS A 246 -32.06 -27.77 28.45
CA HIS A 246 -30.67 -28.11 28.18
C HIS A 246 -30.59 -29.31 27.24
N SER A 247 -29.63 -29.36 26.34
CA SER A 247 -29.38 -30.48 25.42
C SER A 247 -28.65 -31.63 26.10
N TRP A 248 -28.06 -31.39 27.25
CA TRP A 248 -27.24 -32.35 27.98
C TRP A 248 -27.48 -32.26 29.48
N TYR A 249 -27.65 -33.40 30.13
CA TYR A 249 -27.89 -33.49 31.56
C TYR A 249 -26.89 -34.46 32.22
N PRO A 250 -26.11 -33.98 33.25
CA PRO A 250 -25.28 -34.88 34.03
C PRO A 250 -26.12 -35.84 34.88
N ILE A 251 -25.77 -37.11 34.91
CA ILE A 251 -26.26 -38.07 35.89
C ILE A 251 -25.21 -38.21 36.98
N CYS A 252 -25.59 -37.91 38.23
CA CYS A 252 -24.67 -37.81 39.35
C CYS A 252 -25.05 -38.80 40.46
N ARG A 253 -24.11 -39.10 41.35
CA ARG A 253 -24.34 -39.90 42.55
C ARG A 253 -24.31 -38.97 43.76
N GLY A 254 -25.48 -38.53 44.21
CA GLY A 254 -25.65 -37.69 45.39
C GLY A 254 -25.32 -36.22 45.26
N ASN A 255 -24.37 -35.87 44.39
CA ASN A 255 -24.00 -34.46 44.13
C ASN A 255 -23.32 -34.27 42.76
N LEU A 256 -23.18 -33.01 42.33
CA LEU A 256 -22.52 -32.65 41.06
C LEU A 256 -21.01 -32.87 40.98
N ASP A 257 -20.37 -33.32 42.10
CA ASP A 257 -18.95 -33.66 42.08
C ASP A 257 -18.69 -35.10 41.69
N ASP A 258 -19.72 -35.98 41.77
CA ASP A 258 -19.63 -37.39 41.37
C ASP A 258 -20.51 -37.65 40.13
N VAL A 259 -20.05 -37.15 38.97
CA VAL A 259 -20.73 -37.33 37.69
C VAL A 259 -20.42 -38.74 37.15
N ILE A 260 -21.47 -39.54 36.94
CA ILE A 260 -21.39 -40.88 36.38
C ILE A 260 -21.31 -40.82 34.84
N VAL A 261 -22.23 -40.04 34.24
CA VAL A 261 -22.35 -39.89 32.78
C VAL A 261 -23.11 -38.61 32.45
N VAL A 262 -22.96 -38.13 31.25
CA VAL A 262 -23.75 -37.01 30.68
C VAL A 262 -24.63 -37.60 29.57
N VAL A 263 -25.92 -37.29 29.59
CA VAL A 263 -26.94 -37.81 28.66
C VAL A 263 -27.64 -36.67 27.92
#